data_f5d43fbef0597478e588117e3eb3f08a
#
_entry.id   f5d43fbef0597478e588117e3eb3f08a
#
_cell.length_a   1.000
_cell.length_b   1.000
_cell.length_c   1.000
_cell.angle_alpha   90.00
_cell.angle_beta   90.00
_cell.angle_gamma   90.00
#
_symmetry.space_group_name_H-M   'P 1'
#
loop_
_entity.id
_entity.type
_entity.pdbx_description
1 polymer ?
#
loop_
_entity_poly.entity_id
_entity_poly.type
_entity_poly.pdbx_seq_one_letter_code
_entity_poly.pdbx_strand_id
1 'polypeptide(L)'
;MKKGKKRIVVALGGNALGNTPQEQISQVRFAAEIIADLVAEGHEIVIGHGNGPQVGIINAAMNYAAVNGPCTPYMPFPECGAMSQGFIGYHLQQALQQSFLKRGLEKNVVSVVTQVLVDGTDHAFGLPTKPIGSFYTKEEAQEIQKGKGYTFMEDAGRGYQIGRAHV
;
A
#
# COMPACT_ATOMS: atom_id res chain seq x y z
N MET A 1 14.94 -10.09 -35.03
CA MET A 1 14.71 -8.64 -34.83
C MET A 1 14.94 -8.33 -33.35
N LYS A 2 15.91 -7.47 -32.98
CA LYS A 2 16.04 -7.00 -31.61
C LYS A 2 14.77 -6.20 -31.27
N LYS A 3 13.95 -6.68 -30.34
CA LYS A 3 12.85 -5.89 -29.78
C LYS A 3 13.44 -4.61 -29.21
N GLY A 4 12.94 -3.45 -29.62
CA GLY A 4 13.43 -2.18 -29.12
C GLY A 4 13.21 -2.06 -27.62
N LYS A 5 14.15 -1.40 -26.92
CA LYS A 5 14.02 -1.07 -25.48
C LYS A 5 12.74 -0.30 -25.21
N LYS A 6 11.99 -0.72 -24.19
CA LYS A 6 10.72 -0.08 -23.78
C LYS A 6 10.81 0.37 -22.34
N ARG A 7 10.03 1.37 -21.97
CA ARG A 7 9.67 1.68 -20.60
C ARG A 7 8.33 1.03 -20.30
N ILE A 8 8.29 0.19 -19.26
CA ILE A 8 7.13 -0.63 -18.90
C ILE A 8 6.71 -0.27 -17.50
N VAL A 9 5.42 0.02 -17.30
CA VAL A 9 4.83 0.19 -15.98
C VAL A 9 4.16 -1.12 -15.59
N VAL A 10 4.56 -1.65 -14.43
CA VAL A 10 3.99 -2.87 -13.83
C VAL A 10 3.15 -2.46 -12.64
N ALA A 11 1.87 -2.78 -12.65
CA ALA A 11 0.97 -2.52 -11.53
C ALA A 11 0.78 -3.80 -10.69
N LEU A 12 1.16 -3.75 -9.42
CA LEU A 12 0.97 -4.84 -8.47
C LEU A 12 -0.25 -4.52 -7.58
N GLY A 13 -1.35 -5.24 -7.80
CA GLY A 13 -2.55 -5.11 -6.99
C GLY A 13 -2.39 -5.75 -5.60
N GLY A 14 -3.39 -5.57 -4.72
CA GLY A 14 -3.37 -6.09 -3.36
C GLY A 14 -3.16 -7.60 -3.27
N ASN A 15 -3.76 -8.37 -4.17
CA ASN A 15 -3.60 -9.83 -4.23
C ASN A 15 -2.16 -10.27 -4.59
N ALA A 16 -1.39 -9.39 -5.24
CA ALA A 16 0.00 -9.66 -5.57
C ALA A 16 0.98 -9.37 -4.42
N LEU A 17 0.47 -8.87 -3.29
CA LEU A 17 1.30 -8.46 -2.14
C LEU A 17 1.03 -9.28 -0.88
N GLY A 18 -0.04 -10.08 -0.82
CA GLY A 18 -0.43 -10.82 0.38
C GLY A 18 -0.91 -9.93 1.54
N ASN A 19 -1.35 -10.57 2.62
CA ASN A 19 -1.94 -9.92 3.79
C ASN A 19 -0.99 -9.88 5.01
N THR A 20 0.03 -10.72 5.01
CA THR A 20 1.04 -10.80 6.07
C THR A 20 2.43 -10.50 5.52
N PRO A 21 3.42 -10.09 6.36
CA PRO A 21 4.79 -9.90 5.91
C PRO A 21 5.39 -11.13 5.22
N GLN A 22 5.09 -12.33 5.71
CA GLN A 22 5.58 -13.58 5.16
C GLN A 22 4.99 -13.88 3.77
N GLU A 23 3.68 -13.71 3.62
CA GLU A 23 3.01 -13.81 2.33
C GLU A 23 3.56 -12.77 1.35
N GLN A 24 3.74 -11.53 1.81
CA GLN A 24 4.28 -10.47 0.98
C GLN A 24 5.69 -10.80 0.47
N ILE A 25 6.58 -11.28 1.33
CA ILE A 25 7.94 -11.71 0.91
C ILE A 25 7.85 -12.80 -0.16
N SER A 26 6.94 -13.77 -0.01
CA SER A 26 6.75 -14.84 -0.97
C SER A 26 6.23 -14.32 -2.31
N GLN A 27 5.20 -13.49 -2.28
CA GLN A 27 4.55 -12.95 -3.48
C GLN A 27 5.47 -12.01 -4.26
N VAL A 28 6.18 -11.11 -3.58
CA VAL A 28 7.10 -10.19 -4.26
C VAL A 28 8.30 -10.91 -4.87
N ARG A 29 8.75 -12.04 -4.31
CA ARG A 29 9.80 -12.87 -4.92
C ARG A 29 9.35 -13.42 -6.27
N PHE A 30 8.14 -13.92 -6.36
CA PHE A 30 7.60 -14.41 -7.63
C PHE A 30 7.50 -13.28 -8.68
N ALA A 31 6.96 -12.13 -8.30
CA ALA A 31 6.89 -10.97 -9.18
C ALA A 31 8.28 -10.47 -9.61
N ALA A 32 9.25 -10.49 -8.70
CA ALA A 32 10.61 -10.05 -8.96
C ALA A 32 11.33 -10.91 -10.02
N GLU A 33 11.09 -12.22 -10.06
CA GLU A 33 11.68 -13.08 -11.08
C GLU A 33 11.19 -12.70 -12.48
N ILE A 34 9.87 -12.46 -12.64
CA ILE A 34 9.27 -12.03 -13.92
C ILE A 34 9.79 -10.64 -14.34
N ILE A 35 9.87 -9.71 -13.39
CA ILE A 35 10.37 -8.36 -13.65
C ILE A 35 11.85 -8.38 -14.03
N ALA A 36 12.64 -9.24 -13.38
CA ALA A 36 14.05 -9.38 -13.69
C ALA A 36 14.30 -9.90 -15.13
N ASP A 37 13.43 -10.75 -15.66
CA ASP A 37 13.48 -11.19 -17.04
C ASP A 37 13.28 -10.03 -18.02
N LEU A 38 12.29 -9.16 -17.75
CA LEU A 38 12.08 -7.95 -18.54
C LEU A 38 13.28 -6.98 -18.49
N VAL A 39 13.91 -6.86 -17.33
CA VAL A 39 15.13 -6.04 -17.18
C VAL A 39 16.30 -6.66 -17.95
N ALA A 40 16.44 -7.99 -17.94
CA ALA A 40 17.45 -8.71 -18.70
C ALA A 40 17.29 -8.53 -20.22
N GLU A 41 16.03 -8.41 -20.71
CA GLU A 41 15.72 -8.04 -22.09
C GLU A 41 16.08 -6.57 -22.44
N GLY A 42 16.51 -5.78 -21.46
CA GLY A 42 16.95 -4.39 -21.64
C GLY A 42 15.85 -3.36 -21.45
N HIS A 43 14.69 -3.74 -20.89
CA HIS A 43 13.61 -2.81 -20.63
C HIS A 43 13.84 -1.95 -19.38
N GLU A 44 13.26 -0.78 -19.34
CA GLU A 44 13.16 0.09 -18.15
C GLU A 44 11.84 -0.17 -17.44
N ILE A 45 11.89 -0.46 -16.13
CA ILE A 45 10.70 -0.84 -15.38
C ILE A 45 10.37 0.21 -14.33
N VAL A 46 9.09 0.58 -14.27
CA VAL A 46 8.49 1.34 -13.17
C VAL A 46 7.44 0.46 -12.53
N ILE A 47 7.50 0.27 -11.21
CA ILE A 47 6.55 -0.55 -10.48
C ILE A 47 5.65 0.36 -9.65
N GLY A 48 4.35 0.28 -9.88
CA GLY A 48 3.33 0.84 -9.00
C GLY A 48 2.66 -0.29 -8.20
N HIS A 49 2.27 -0.01 -6.96
CA HIS A 49 1.61 -1.02 -6.13
C HIS A 49 0.48 -0.44 -5.29
N GLY A 50 -0.51 -1.28 -4.96
CA GLY A 50 -1.51 -0.99 -3.94
C GLY A 50 -0.95 -1.21 -2.53
N ASN A 51 -1.74 -0.88 -1.50
CA ASN A 51 -1.31 -0.97 -0.11
C ASN A 51 -2.44 -1.30 0.89
N GLY A 52 -3.62 -1.68 0.43
CA GLY A 52 -4.82 -1.80 1.28
C GLY A 52 -4.60 -2.58 2.57
N PRO A 53 -4.17 -3.85 2.54
CA PRO A 53 -3.92 -4.62 3.75
C PRO A 53 -2.82 -4.02 4.62
N GLN A 54 -1.73 -3.56 4.03
CA GLN A 54 -0.56 -3.06 4.74
C GLN A 54 -0.85 -1.76 5.49
N VAL A 55 -1.52 -0.80 4.86
CA VAL A 55 -1.90 0.45 5.54
C VAL A 55 -2.92 0.21 6.63
N GLY A 56 -3.81 -0.77 6.45
CA GLY A 56 -4.79 -1.17 7.47
C GLY A 56 -4.12 -1.69 8.73
N ILE A 57 -3.16 -2.60 8.58
CA ILE A 57 -2.39 -3.16 9.70
C ILE A 57 -1.60 -2.07 10.42
N ILE A 58 -0.90 -1.20 9.69
CA ILE A 58 -0.12 -0.10 10.27
C ILE A 58 -1.05 0.85 11.04
N ASN A 59 -2.16 1.25 10.44
CA ASN A 59 -3.11 2.15 11.09
C ASN A 59 -3.71 1.53 12.37
N ALA A 60 -4.09 0.25 12.33
CA ALA A 60 -4.61 -0.45 13.51
C ALA A 60 -3.57 -0.52 14.64
N ALA A 61 -2.33 -0.85 14.32
CA ALA A 61 -1.23 -0.91 15.29
C ALA A 61 -0.94 0.47 15.91
N MET A 62 -0.90 1.52 15.10
CA MET A 62 -0.67 2.90 15.56
C MET A 62 -1.82 3.40 16.44
N ASN A 63 -3.06 3.10 16.06
CA ASN A 63 -4.23 3.45 16.87
C ASN A 63 -4.23 2.73 18.22
N TYR A 64 -3.92 1.43 18.23
CA TYR A 64 -3.82 0.67 19.47
C TYR A 64 -2.73 1.23 20.38
N ALA A 65 -1.57 1.55 19.85
CA ALA A 65 -0.47 2.12 20.62
C ALA A 65 -0.80 3.53 21.16
N ALA A 66 -1.51 4.34 20.41
CA ALA A 66 -1.93 5.66 20.86
C ALA A 66 -2.94 5.62 22.02
N VAL A 67 -3.79 4.58 22.06
CA VAL A 67 -4.79 4.42 23.14
C VAL A 67 -4.21 3.72 24.36
N ASN A 68 -3.36 2.70 24.15
CA ASN A 68 -2.93 1.78 25.21
C ASN A 68 -1.43 1.90 25.56
N GLY A 69 -0.65 2.60 24.73
CA GLY A 69 0.79 2.72 24.92
C GLY A 69 1.18 3.98 25.70
N PRO A 70 2.36 3.98 26.34
CA PRO A 70 2.87 5.15 27.04
C PRO A 70 3.33 6.21 26.03
N CYS A 71 2.60 7.31 25.93
CA CYS A 71 2.99 8.49 25.15
C CYS A 71 3.18 8.29 23.63
N THR A 72 2.56 7.28 23.03
CA THR A 72 2.59 7.14 21.58
C THR A 72 1.58 8.10 20.93
N PRO A 73 2.01 8.99 20.03
CA PRO A 73 1.09 9.91 19.38
C PRO A 73 0.15 9.18 18.42
N TYR A 74 -1.03 9.74 18.24
CA TYR A 74 -1.93 9.32 17.17
C TYR A 74 -1.29 9.58 15.81
N MET A 75 -1.26 8.56 14.96
CA MET A 75 -0.68 8.68 13.61
C MET A 75 -1.78 8.88 12.58
N PRO A 76 -1.78 10.01 11.84
CA PRO A 76 -2.75 10.25 10.79
C PRO A 76 -2.65 9.23 9.66
N PHE A 77 -3.75 9.05 8.94
CA PHE A 77 -3.83 8.01 7.90
C PHE A 77 -2.87 8.23 6.72
N PRO A 78 -2.61 9.47 6.25
CA PRO A 78 -1.61 9.71 5.19
C PRO A 78 -0.21 9.24 5.54
N GLU A 79 0.22 9.42 6.79
CA GLU A 79 1.52 8.96 7.29
C GLU A 79 1.58 7.44 7.37
N CYS A 80 0.49 6.78 7.78
CA CYS A 80 0.39 5.32 7.69
C CYS A 80 0.49 4.85 6.23
N GLY A 81 -0.07 5.61 5.29
CA GLY A 81 0.09 5.42 3.86
C GLY A 81 1.55 5.48 3.42
N ALA A 82 2.27 6.52 3.84
CA ALA A 82 3.70 6.68 3.53
C ALA A 82 4.54 5.53 4.13
N MET A 83 4.27 5.11 5.37
CA MET A 83 4.90 3.95 5.99
C MET A 83 4.67 2.68 5.19
N SER A 84 3.46 2.47 4.66
CA SER A 84 3.15 1.31 3.83
C SER A 84 3.92 1.29 2.52
N GLN A 85 4.19 2.45 1.92
CA GLN A 85 5.04 2.56 0.73
C GLN A 85 6.47 2.10 1.03
N GLY A 86 7.03 2.54 2.16
CA GLY A 86 8.35 2.10 2.62
C GLY A 86 8.38 0.60 2.91
N PHE A 87 7.40 0.06 3.61
CA PHE A 87 7.30 -1.37 3.94
C PHE A 87 7.24 -2.26 2.69
N ILE A 88 6.36 -1.94 1.74
CA ILE A 88 6.23 -2.70 0.50
C ILE A 88 7.47 -2.51 -0.37
N GLY A 89 7.94 -1.26 -0.51
CA GLY A 89 9.12 -0.92 -1.27
C GLY A 89 10.38 -1.65 -0.78
N TYR A 90 10.56 -1.78 0.53
CA TYR A 90 11.66 -2.54 1.13
C TYR A 90 11.68 -4.01 0.66
N HIS A 91 10.54 -4.69 0.69
CA HIS A 91 10.45 -6.08 0.24
C HIS A 91 10.66 -6.20 -1.28
N LEU A 92 10.10 -5.28 -2.07
CA LEU A 92 10.29 -5.26 -3.53
C LEU A 92 11.76 -5.01 -3.90
N GLN A 93 12.43 -4.05 -3.27
CA GLN A 93 13.85 -3.79 -3.48
C GLN A 93 14.69 -5.03 -3.19
N GLN A 94 14.46 -5.67 -2.04
CA GLN A 94 15.20 -6.85 -1.62
C GLN A 94 15.02 -8.00 -2.61
N ALA A 95 13.79 -8.29 -3.01
CA ALA A 95 13.49 -9.38 -3.93
C ALA A 95 14.08 -9.13 -5.34
N LEU A 96 13.91 -7.93 -5.87
CA LEU A 96 14.43 -7.54 -7.17
C LEU A 96 15.97 -7.54 -7.18
N GLN A 97 16.61 -6.98 -6.16
CA GLN A 97 18.06 -6.96 -6.06
C GLN A 97 18.64 -8.38 -6.02
N GLN A 98 18.01 -9.29 -5.28
CA GLN A 98 18.39 -10.70 -5.26
C GLN A 98 18.23 -11.36 -6.63
N SER A 99 17.12 -11.11 -7.33
CA SER A 99 16.87 -11.64 -8.67
C SER A 99 17.86 -11.09 -9.71
N PHE A 100 18.24 -9.82 -9.59
CA PHE A 100 19.26 -9.20 -10.44
C PHE A 100 20.65 -9.81 -10.22
N LEU A 101 21.05 -9.96 -8.96
CA LEU A 101 22.33 -10.59 -8.62
C LEU A 101 22.44 -12.02 -9.16
N LYS A 102 21.40 -12.83 -9.04
CA LYS A 102 21.34 -14.19 -9.59
C LYS A 102 21.54 -14.23 -11.10
N ARG A 103 21.12 -13.19 -11.81
CA ARG A 103 21.21 -13.05 -13.27
C ARG A 103 22.45 -12.29 -13.75
N GLY A 104 23.31 -11.85 -12.84
CA GLY A 104 24.47 -11.01 -13.17
C GLY A 104 24.08 -9.64 -13.73
N LEU A 105 22.91 -9.12 -13.37
CA LEU A 105 22.43 -7.81 -13.80
C LEU A 105 22.96 -6.72 -12.86
N GLU A 106 23.78 -5.83 -13.36
CA GLU A 106 24.27 -4.64 -12.65
C GLU A 106 23.22 -3.52 -12.70
N LYS A 107 22.13 -3.68 -11.94
CA LYS A 107 21.04 -2.72 -11.84
C LYS A 107 20.71 -2.46 -10.38
N ASN A 108 20.34 -1.20 -10.09
CA ASN A 108 19.86 -0.79 -8.78
C ASN A 108 18.33 -0.64 -8.79
N VAL A 109 17.75 -0.87 -7.63
CA VAL A 109 16.33 -0.68 -7.37
C VAL A 109 16.17 0.41 -6.33
N VAL A 110 15.26 1.33 -6.56
CA VAL A 110 14.93 2.39 -5.60
C VAL A 110 13.43 2.41 -5.35
N SER A 111 13.03 2.69 -4.13
CA SER A 111 11.63 3.01 -3.79
C SER A 111 11.49 4.51 -3.62
N VAL A 112 10.42 5.05 -4.17
CA VAL A 112 10.08 6.46 -4.07
C VAL A 112 8.79 6.58 -3.29
N VAL A 113 8.80 7.32 -2.19
CA VAL A 113 7.59 7.72 -1.49
C VAL A 113 6.94 8.83 -2.30
N THR A 114 5.70 8.61 -2.70
CA THR A 114 4.96 9.53 -3.57
C THR A 114 3.90 10.29 -2.80
N GLN A 115 3.66 11.53 -3.21
CA GLN A 115 2.51 12.33 -2.82
C GLN A 115 1.71 12.66 -4.07
N VAL A 116 0.38 12.70 -3.94
CA VAL A 116 -0.53 13.04 -5.03
C VAL A 116 -1.27 14.31 -4.66
N LEU A 117 -1.14 15.34 -5.49
CA LEU A 117 -1.95 16.54 -5.36
C LEU A 117 -3.37 16.20 -5.85
N VAL A 118 -4.36 16.49 -5.01
CA VAL A 118 -5.78 16.26 -5.30
C VAL A 118 -6.53 17.58 -5.28
N ASP A 119 -7.65 17.64 -5.99
CA ASP A 119 -8.57 18.76 -5.90
C ASP A 119 -9.44 18.58 -4.63
N GLY A 120 -9.26 19.47 -3.65
CA GLY A 120 -10.03 19.42 -2.40
C GLY A 120 -11.54 19.62 -2.57
N THR A 121 -11.99 20.06 -3.76
CA THR A 121 -13.44 20.20 -4.09
C THR A 121 -14.01 18.98 -4.80
N ASP A 122 -13.19 17.95 -5.06
CA ASP A 122 -13.67 16.72 -5.69
C ASP A 122 -14.83 16.10 -4.87
N HIS A 123 -15.93 15.81 -5.55
CA HIS A 123 -17.14 15.26 -4.93
C HIS A 123 -16.88 13.89 -4.25
N ALA A 124 -15.83 13.17 -4.64
CA ALA A 124 -15.43 11.90 -4.03
C ALA A 124 -15.11 12.04 -2.53
N PHE A 125 -14.70 13.24 -2.06
CA PHE A 125 -14.50 13.48 -0.63
C PHE A 125 -15.81 13.50 0.16
N GLY A 126 -16.90 13.93 -0.48
CA GLY A 126 -18.23 13.88 0.12
C GLY A 126 -18.89 12.50 0.07
N LEU A 127 -18.42 11.61 -0.82
CA LEU A 127 -18.95 10.26 -1.01
C LEU A 127 -17.81 9.23 -1.09
N PRO A 128 -17.11 8.95 0.02
CA PRO A 128 -16.01 8.00 0.05
C PRO A 128 -16.52 6.57 -0.20
N THR A 129 -16.05 5.93 -1.25
CA THR A 129 -16.56 4.63 -1.72
C THR A 129 -15.65 3.45 -1.43
N LYS A 130 -14.43 3.68 -0.93
CA LYS A 130 -13.48 2.61 -0.64
C LYS A 130 -13.36 2.37 0.87
N PRO A 131 -13.90 1.27 1.40
CA PRO A 131 -13.71 0.92 2.81
C PRO A 131 -12.26 0.52 3.07
N ILE A 132 -11.70 0.98 4.18
CA ILE A 132 -10.32 0.71 4.60
C ILE A 132 -10.19 0.58 6.11
N GLY A 133 -9.12 -0.10 6.55
CA GLY A 133 -8.78 -0.23 7.97
C GLY A 133 -9.52 -1.36 8.68
N SER A 134 -9.60 -1.26 10.00
CA SER A 134 -10.27 -2.24 10.85
C SER A 134 -11.79 -2.18 10.72
N PHE A 135 -12.44 -3.28 11.08
CA PHE A 135 -13.89 -3.32 11.23
C PHE A 135 -14.28 -2.80 12.63
N TYR A 136 -15.32 -2.02 12.68
CA TYR A 136 -15.88 -1.43 13.88
C TYR A 136 -17.35 -1.80 14.00
N THR A 137 -17.87 -1.84 15.23
CA THR A 137 -19.32 -1.84 15.46
C THR A 137 -19.90 -0.49 15.04
N LYS A 138 -21.21 -0.41 14.94
CA LYS A 138 -21.90 0.83 14.61
C LYS A 138 -21.66 1.91 15.67
N GLU A 139 -21.67 1.51 16.93
CA GLU A 139 -21.46 2.37 18.09
C GLU A 139 -20.05 2.94 18.10
N GLU A 140 -19.04 2.08 17.93
CA GLU A 140 -17.63 2.50 17.85
C GLU A 140 -17.37 3.43 16.67
N ALA A 141 -17.96 3.14 15.51
CA ALA A 141 -17.84 3.98 14.32
C ALA A 141 -18.43 5.38 14.56
N GLN A 142 -19.59 5.47 15.22
CA GLN A 142 -20.22 6.74 15.55
C GLN A 142 -19.39 7.56 16.56
N GLU A 143 -18.79 6.92 17.52
CA GLU A 143 -17.94 7.58 18.52
C GLU A 143 -16.67 8.15 17.87
N ILE A 144 -16.01 7.36 17.03
CA ILE A 144 -14.80 7.78 16.28
C ILE A 144 -15.16 8.90 15.29
N GLN A 145 -16.31 8.82 14.63
CA GLN A 145 -16.78 9.86 13.71
C GLN A 145 -16.96 11.20 14.42
N LYS A 146 -17.55 11.20 15.61
CA LYS A 146 -17.72 12.43 16.42
C LYS A 146 -16.39 13.03 16.88
N GLY A 147 -15.44 12.17 17.28
CA GLY A 147 -14.16 12.62 17.82
C GLY A 147 -13.12 12.99 16.76
N LYS A 148 -13.14 12.34 15.60
CA LYS A 148 -12.07 12.44 14.58
C LYS A 148 -12.56 12.92 13.21
N GLY A 149 -13.86 13.08 13.01
CA GLY A 149 -14.43 13.54 11.74
C GLY A 149 -14.32 12.55 10.57
N TYR A 150 -14.03 11.28 10.84
CA TYR A 150 -13.97 10.26 9.79
C TYR A 150 -15.38 9.91 9.29
N THR A 151 -15.48 9.64 8.00
CA THR A 151 -16.68 9.04 7.42
C THR A 151 -16.56 7.52 7.49
N PHE A 152 -17.62 6.85 7.94
CA PHE A 152 -17.68 5.39 7.99
C PHE A 152 -18.67 4.85 6.98
N MET A 153 -18.35 3.66 6.46
CA MET A 153 -19.20 2.91 5.54
C MET A 153 -19.44 1.52 6.11
N GLU A 154 -20.64 1.01 5.93
CA GLU A 154 -20.96 -0.39 6.18
C GLU A 154 -20.40 -1.25 5.05
N ASP A 155 -19.64 -2.28 5.39
CA ASP A 155 -19.05 -3.20 4.44
C ASP A 155 -19.77 -4.55 4.46
N ALA A 156 -20.80 -4.68 3.63
CA ALA A 156 -21.51 -5.93 3.33
C ALA A 156 -21.87 -6.79 4.55
N GLY A 157 -22.31 -6.19 5.65
CA GLY A 157 -22.70 -6.88 6.88
C GLY A 157 -21.54 -7.36 7.76
N ARG A 158 -20.29 -7.03 7.39
CA ARG A 158 -19.07 -7.36 8.16
C ARG A 158 -18.76 -6.34 9.25
N GLY A 159 -19.42 -5.19 9.23
CA GLY A 159 -19.21 -4.08 10.14
C GLY A 159 -18.95 -2.77 9.40
N TYR A 160 -18.45 -1.78 10.14
CA TYR A 160 -18.17 -0.44 9.62
C TYR A 160 -16.67 -0.26 9.43
N GLN A 161 -16.27 0.31 8.31
CA GLN A 161 -14.89 0.71 8.03
C GLN A 161 -14.81 2.19 7.68
N ILE A 162 -13.63 2.77 7.84
CA ILE A 162 -13.39 4.15 7.38
C ILE A 162 -13.54 4.17 5.86
N GLY A 163 -14.37 5.09 5.37
CA GLY A 163 -14.49 5.36 3.94
C GLY A 163 -13.36 6.25 3.46
N ARG A 164 -12.69 5.84 2.39
CA ARG A 164 -11.69 6.63 1.67
C ARG A 164 -12.26 7.15 0.36
N ALA A 165 -12.01 8.41 0.06
CA ALA A 165 -12.28 8.97 -1.25
C ALA A 165 -11.46 8.25 -2.33
N HIS A 166 -12.06 8.06 -3.51
CA HIS A 166 -11.41 7.46 -4.68
C HIS A 166 -11.18 8.59 -5.69
N VAL A 167 -10.12 9.33 -5.48
CA VAL A 167 -9.67 10.47 -6.29
C VAL A 167 -8.46 10.09 -7.11
#